data_8b00ea1b2707f99935305c7602788ee0
#
_entry.id   8b00ea1b2707f99935305c7602788ee0
#
_cell.length_a   1.000
_cell.length_b   1.000
_cell.length_c   1.000
_cell.angle_alpha   90.00
_cell.angle_beta   90.00
_cell.angle_gamma   90.00
#
_symmetry.space_group_name_H-M   'P 1'
#
loop_
_entity.id
_entity.type
_entity.pdbx_description
1 polymer ?
#
loop_
_entity_poly.entity_id
_entity_poly.type
_entity_poly.pdbx_seq_one_letter_code
_entity_poly.pdbx_strand_id
1 'polypeptide(L)'
;IVIVGGGVGGTIVANIAARALHTDQAEITVIDATGQHQYMPGWLYLPFNGSEGLELSRSERTLLNRHVRLVVGEVTRIDPLSREITYQTGPVAAHGAGDGGPGEVRLPYDYLVLGTGARLAPEDLTGLVEGEGRWHDFYSLDGALRLRAALHNFDGGRIVIAIGGIPYRCPPAPLEFAFLLEEWLGKRHLRQKTEIHYLYPINRVFTIESVAEMVTPLLDARGIKYTVFFNADAVDTEHQLITSLEGEEVPYDLLVMVPPHRGAKLIEAAGMGDPQGWLPTQRDTLQVNGYAHVFALGDATDLPVSKSGSAAHFEAKVIAHRLIALVRGEDPNIKNNTYDGEVMCFLETGHNAATQLVFNYEHPPQPPRPSPFYHMEKQLFNRAYWHIVPPGLV
;
A
#
# COMPACT_ATOMS: atom_id res chain seq x y z
N ILE A 1 18.80 -12.71 10.58
CA ILE A 1 17.91 -12.08 9.61
C ILE A 1 17.24 -10.88 10.28
N VAL A 2 17.38 -9.70 9.71
CA VAL A 2 16.69 -8.48 10.17
C VAL A 2 15.67 -8.06 9.12
N ILE A 3 14.44 -7.73 9.55
CA ILE A 3 13.34 -7.30 8.70
C ILE A 3 12.89 -5.93 9.19
N VAL A 4 12.93 -4.94 8.32
CA VAL A 4 12.49 -3.57 8.60
C VAL A 4 11.09 -3.36 8.01
N GLY A 5 10.11 -3.20 8.90
CA GLY A 5 8.69 -3.07 8.60
C GLY A 5 7.88 -4.33 8.90
N GLY A 6 6.93 -4.22 9.84
CA GLY A 6 5.96 -5.24 10.25
C GLY A 6 4.64 -5.15 9.47
N GLY A 7 4.70 -4.71 8.20
CA GLY A 7 3.55 -4.77 7.30
C GLY A 7 3.34 -6.15 6.70
N VAL A 8 2.42 -6.26 5.72
CA VAL A 8 2.06 -7.53 5.07
C VAL A 8 3.29 -8.37 4.71
N GLY A 9 4.22 -7.79 3.96
CA GLY A 9 5.37 -8.52 3.45
C GLY A 9 6.33 -8.97 4.56
N GLY A 10 6.74 -8.04 5.44
CA GLY A 10 7.69 -8.37 6.52
C GLY A 10 7.16 -9.41 7.50
N THR A 11 5.88 -9.32 7.87
CA THR A 11 5.21 -10.31 8.73
C THR A 11 5.20 -11.71 8.09
N ILE A 12 4.88 -11.80 6.80
CA ILE A 12 4.86 -13.08 6.06
C ILE A 12 6.27 -13.67 5.98
N VAL A 13 7.29 -12.88 5.59
CA VAL A 13 8.69 -13.33 5.54
C VAL A 13 9.11 -13.89 6.91
N ALA A 14 8.87 -13.12 7.98
CA ALA A 14 9.23 -13.53 9.33
C ALA A 14 8.56 -14.85 9.74
N ASN A 15 7.27 -14.98 9.47
CA ASN A 15 6.48 -16.15 9.85
C ASN A 15 6.87 -17.41 9.06
N ILE A 16 7.09 -17.30 7.75
CA ILE A 16 7.52 -18.44 6.94
C ILE A 16 8.92 -18.88 7.36
N ALA A 17 9.87 -17.93 7.47
CA ALA A 17 11.24 -18.24 7.87
C ALA A 17 11.29 -18.88 9.27
N ALA A 18 10.55 -18.34 10.25
CA ALA A 18 10.53 -18.87 11.63
C ALA A 18 9.84 -20.23 11.76
N ARG A 19 9.00 -20.65 10.81
CA ARG A 19 8.46 -22.03 10.78
C ARG A 19 9.45 -23.03 10.21
N ALA A 20 10.32 -22.58 9.31
CA ALA A 20 11.24 -23.46 8.58
C ALA A 20 12.63 -23.55 9.22
N LEU A 21 13.09 -22.50 9.90
CA LEU A 21 14.41 -22.43 10.53
C LEU A 21 14.31 -22.59 12.03
N HIS A 22 15.21 -23.43 12.59
CA HIS A 22 15.38 -23.54 14.05
C HIS A 22 16.12 -22.32 14.59
N THR A 23 15.95 -22.01 15.87
CA THR A 23 16.56 -20.86 16.54
C THR A 23 18.07 -20.91 16.64
N ASP A 24 18.67 -22.12 16.50
CA ASP A 24 20.11 -22.32 16.37
C ASP A 24 20.66 -22.09 14.96
N GLN A 25 19.78 -22.07 13.96
CA GLN A 25 20.16 -21.76 12.57
C GLN A 25 20.06 -20.27 12.26
N ALA A 26 19.06 -19.59 12.80
CA ALA A 26 18.85 -18.15 12.55
C ALA A 26 18.07 -17.46 13.67
N GLU A 27 18.53 -16.27 14.02
CA GLU A 27 17.73 -15.30 14.77
C GLU A 27 16.96 -14.42 13.78
N ILE A 28 15.67 -14.24 14.01
CA ILE A 28 14.80 -13.43 13.16
C ILE A 28 14.27 -12.26 13.97
N THR A 29 14.60 -11.04 13.56
CA THR A 29 14.13 -9.81 14.21
C THR A 29 13.33 -8.98 13.24
N VAL A 30 12.11 -8.62 13.61
CA VAL A 30 11.28 -7.61 12.93
C VAL A 30 11.37 -6.31 13.70
N ILE A 31 11.66 -5.21 13.01
CA ILE A 31 11.65 -3.86 13.58
C ILE A 31 10.52 -3.09 12.90
N ASP A 32 9.59 -2.61 13.71
CA ASP A 32 8.44 -1.82 13.25
C ASP A 32 8.25 -0.58 14.12
N ALA A 33 8.02 0.56 13.49
CA ALA A 33 7.93 1.84 14.19
C ALA A 33 6.76 1.91 15.18
N THR A 34 5.67 1.20 14.88
CA THR A 34 4.41 1.28 15.64
C THR A 34 4.08 0.02 16.43
N GLY A 35 4.59 -1.13 15.97
CA GLY A 35 4.21 -2.44 16.46
C GLY A 35 2.74 -2.81 16.17
N GLN A 36 2.12 -2.11 15.21
CA GLN A 36 0.72 -2.29 14.83
C GLN A 36 0.64 -2.64 13.34
N HIS A 37 0.06 -3.79 13.06
CA HIS A 37 -0.27 -4.18 11.69
C HIS A 37 -1.59 -3.56 11.28
N GLN A 38 -1.58 -2.80 10.17
CA GLN A 38 -2.75 -2.10 9.65
C GLN A 38 -3.38 -2.87 8.50
N TYR A 39 -4.70 -3.07 8.54
CA TYR A 39 -5.48 -3.56 7.41
C TYR A 39 -5.90 -2.40 6.52
N MET A 40 -4.95 -1.91 5.70
CA MET A 40 -5.16 -0.73 4.85
C MET A 40 -6.32 -0.85 3.86
N PRO A 41 -6.65 -2.03 3.26
CA PRO A 41 -7.80 -2.14 2.38
C PRO A 41 -9.13 -1.78 3.05
N GLY A 42 -9.21 -1.89 4.37
CA GLY A 42 -10.40 -1.49 5.13
C GLY A 42 -10.63 0.02 5.17
N TRP A 43 -9.58 0.83 4.95
CA TRP A 43 -9.71 2.29 4.97
C TRP A 43 -10.56 2.83 3.81
N LEU A 44 -10.60 2.12 2.69
CA LEU A 44 -11.46 2.44 1.54
C LEU A 44 -12.95 2.50 1.93
N TYR A 45 -13.37 1.65 2.88
CA TYR A 45 -14.78 1.54 3.29
C TYR A 45 -15.16 2.50 4.42
N LEU A 46 -14.18 3.00 5.19
CA LEU A 46 -14.41 3.90 6.32
C LEU A 46 -15.28 5.12 5.99
N PRO A 47 -15.05 5.83 4.86
CA PRO A 47 -15.83 7.00 4.48
C PRO A 47 -17.32 6.72 4.34
N PHE A 48 -17.68 5.48 4.02
CA PHE A 48 -19.06 5.06 3.71
C PHE A 48 -19.76 4.31 4.87
N ASN A 49 -19.18 4.24 6.06
CA ASN A 49 -19.59 3.38 7.18
C ASN A 49 -19.55 1.86 6.86
N GLY A 50 -18.88 1.48 5.78
CA GLY A 50 -18.82 0.08 5.34
C GLY A 50 -17.79 -0.79 6.07
N SER A 51 -17.03 -0.21 7.00
CA SER A 51 -16.03 -0.96 7.79
C SER A 51 -16.60 -1.58 9.08
N GLU A 52 -17.92 -1.48 9.30
CA GLU A 52 -18.55 -2.10 10.47
C GLU A 52 -18.30 -3.62 10.48
N GLY A 53 -17.63 -4.08 11.55
CA GLY A 53 -17.22 -5.48 11.70
C GLY A 53 -15.87 -5.85 11.07
N LEU A 54 -15.15 -4.92 10.43
CA LEU A 54 -13.76 -5.12 10.02
C LEU A 54 -12.82 -4.60 11.11
N GLU A 55 -11.94 -5.48 11.57
CA GLU A 55 -10.82 -5.06 12.43
C GLU A 55 -9.74 -4.44 11.55
N LEU A 56 -9.41 -3.19 11.80
CA LEU A 56 -8.49 -2.41 10.95
C LEU A 56 -7.05 -2.42 11.42
N SER A 57 -6.80 -2.88 12.66
CA SER A 57 -5.46 -2.94 13.23
C SER A 57 -5.35 -4.06 14.24
N ARG A 58 -4.21 -4.73 14.26
CA ARG A 58 -3.81 -5.69 15.30
C ARG A 58 -2.39 -5.43 15.77
N SER A 59 -2.11 -5.78 17.02
CA SER A 59 -0.73 -5.80 17.50
C SER A 59 0.10 -6.78 16.67
N GLU A 60 1.20 -6.28 16.11
CA GLU A 60 2.13 -7.08 15.29
C GLU A 60 2.63 -8.31 16.08
N ARG A 61 2.84 -8.17 17.41
CA ARG A 61 3.25 -9.29 18.27
C ARG A 61 2.31 -10.48 18.19
N THR A 62 0.99 -10.25 18.04
CA THR A 62 -0.01 -11.33 18.00
C THR A 62 -0.03 -12.08 16.67
N LEU A 63 0.53 -11.48 15.62
CA LEU A 63 0.59 -12.05 14.28
C LEU A 63 1.90 -12.80 14.01
N LEU A 64 2.96 -12.43 14.72
CA LEU A 64 4.28 -13.02 14.54
C LEU A 64 4.42 -14.36 15.28
N ASN A 65 5.16 -15.27 14.65
CA ASN A 65 5.60 -16.52 15.30
C ASN A 65 6.33 -16.19 16.62
N ARG A 66 6.18 -17.06 17.63
CA ARG A 66 6.78 -16.89 18.96
C ARG A 66 8.32 -16.78 18.94
N HIS A 67 8.95 -17.37 17.93
CA HIS A 67 10.41 -17.36 17.76
C HIS A 67 10.94 -16.11 17.04
N VAL A 68 10.05 -15.22 16.58
CA VAL A 68 10.44 -13.93 15.99
C VAL A 68 10.54 -12.89 17.10
N ARG A 69 11.66 -12.21 17.17
CA ARG A 69 11.83 -11.03 18.01
C ARG A 69 11.17 -9.83 17.36
N LEU A 70 10.22 -9.20 18.03
CA LEU A 70 9.66 -7.91 17.63
C LEU A 70 10.35 -6.79 18.41
N VAL A 71 10.87 -5.81 17.67
CA VAL A 71 11.36 -4.54 18.21
C VAL A 71 10.40 -3.45 17.75
N VAL A 72 9.77 -2.76 18.69
CA VAL A 72 9.00 -1.53 18.38
C VAL A 72 9.96 -0.36 18.47
N GLY A 73 10.26 0.24 17.32
CA GLY A 73 11.23 1.31 17.21
C GLY A 73 11.43 1.74 15.75
N GLU A 74 11.98 2.92 15.58
CA GLU A 74 12.25 3.51 14.28
C GLU A 74 13.69 3.23 13.85
N VAL A 75 13.86 2.64 12.66
CA VAL A 75 15.19 2.49 12.04
C VAL A 75 15.60 3.85 11.47
N THR A 76 16.71 4.36 11.97
CA THR A 76 17.22 5.70 11.64
C THR A 76 18.36 5.67 10.64
N ARG A 77 19.06 4.53 10.51
CA ARG A 77 20.19 4.36 9.60
C ARG A 77 20.30 2.92 9.11
N ILE A 78 20.65 2.77 7.84
CA ILE A 78 21.10 1.51 7.23
C ILE A 78 22.52 1.72 6.71
N ASP A 79 23.44 0.83 7.09
CA ASP A 79 24.78 0.75 6.52
C ASP A 79 24.92 -0.63 5.84
N PRO A 80 24.65 -0.71 4.53
CA PRO A 80 24.69 -1.98 3.83
C PRO A 80 26.10 -2.54 3.63
N LEU A 81 27.14 -1.71 3.76
CA LEU A 81 28.53 -2.14 3.61
C LEU A 81 29.04 -2.82 4.87
N SER A 82 28.77 -2.23 6.03
CA SER A 82 29.09 -2.83 7.33
C SER A 82 28.07 -3.90 7.77
N ARG A 83 26.95 -4.04 7.05
CA ARG A 83 25.82 -4.91 7.40
C ARG A 83 25.27 -4.61 8.79
N GLU A 84 25.00 -3.36 9.04
CA GLU A 84 24.48 -2.87 10.31
C GLU A 84 23.31 -1.93 10.07
N ILE A 85 22.28 -2.03 10.91
CA ILE A 85 21.25 -1.01 11.03
C ILE A 85 21.34 -0.32 12.37
N THR A 86 20.86 0.91 12.43
CA THR A 86 20.66 1.63 13.67
C THR A 86 19.20 1.94 13.86
N TYR A 87 18.67 1.72 15.06
CA TYR A 87 17.29 2.03 15.39
C TYR A 87 17.18 2.70 16.76
N GLN A 88 16.09 3.44 16.96
CA GLN A 88 15.74 4.06 18.23
C GLN A 88 14.47 3.42 18.77
N THR A 89 14.48 3.03 20.04
CA THR A 89 13.28 2.62 20.76
C THR A 89 12.64 3.83 21.39
N GLY A 90 11.38 4.14 21.01
CA GLY A 90 10.66 5.29 21.57
C GLY A 90 10.06 5.02 22.94
N PRO A 91 9.57 6.06 23.65
CA PRO A 91 8.90 5.93 24.95
C PRO A 91 7.62 5.07 24.92
N VAL A 92 7.05 4.78 23.76
CA VAL A 92 5.90 3.87 23.55
C VAL A 92 6.31 2.41 23.68
N ALA A 93 7.59 2.06 23.53
CA ALA A 93 8.10 0.69 23.68
C ALA A 93 8.12 0.20 25.14
N ALA A 94 7.86 1.08 26.14
CA ALA A 94 7.91 0.76 27.57
C ALA A 94 6.77 -0.14 28.07
N HIS A 95 5.81 -0.53 27.24
CA HIS A 95 4.70 -1.40 27.64
C HIS A 95 4.79 -2.86 27.16
N GLY A 96 5.93 -3.29 26.65
CA GLY A 96 6.13 -4.68 26.22
C GLY A 96 7.59 -5.12 26.21
N ALA A 97 8.12 -5.48 27.39
CA ALA A 97 9.31 -6.30 27.61
C ALA A 97 10.44 -6.20 26.57
N GLY A 98 11.31 -5.23 26.72
CA GLY A 98 12.63 -5.20 26.09
C GLY A 98 13.53 -4.26 26.90
N ASP A 99 14.69 -4.74 27.33
CA ASP A 99 15.66 -4.05 28.17
C ASP A 99 16.35 -2.88 27.43
N GLY A 100 15.62 -1.80 27.11
CA GLY A 100 16.25 -0.64 26.49
C GLY A 100 15.45 0.64 26.80
N GLY A 101 16.04 1.51 27.61
CA GLY A 101 15.61 2.92 27.68
C GLY A 101 15.78 3.61 26.33
N PRO A 102 15.29 4.87 26.18
CA PRO A 102 15.42 5.64 24.94
C PRO A 102 16.90 5.76 24.57
N GLY A 103 17.32 5.03 23.54
CA GLY A 103 18.71 4.98 23.12
C GLY A 103 18.82 4.47 21.67
N GLU A 104 19.88 4.88 21.03
CA GLU A 104 20.29 4.41 19.72
C GLU A 104 20.93 3.02 19.87
N VAL A 105 20.40 2.04 19.14
CA VAL A 105 20.88 0.65 19.17
C VAL A 105 21.38 0.27 17.79
N ARG A 106 22.56 -0.32 17.71
CA ARG A 106 23.12 -0.90 16.49
C ARG A 106 22.88 -2.39 16.46
N LEU A 107 22.42 -2.89 15.34
CA LEU A 107 22.10 -4.28 15.12
C LEU A 107 22.76 -4.79 13.84
N PRO A 108 23.74 -5.69 13.94
CA PRO A 108 24.33 -6.33 12.77
C PRO A 108 23.37 -7.36 12.17
N TYR A 109 23.55 -7.65 10.88
CA TYR A 109 22.77 -8.64 10.16
C TYR A 109 23.61 -9.42 9.15
N ASP A 110 23.23 -10.68 8.90
CA ASP A 110 23.71 -11.45 7.76
C ASP A 110 22.83 -11.18 6.53
N TYR A 111 21.51 -11.07 6.74
CA TYR A 111 20.53 -10.76 5.72
C TYR A 111 19.57 -9.69 6.22
N LEU A 112 19.28 -8.72 5.34
CA LEU A 112 18.34 -7.63 5.59
C LEU A 112 17.16 -7.71 4.62
N VAL A 113 15.96 -7.54 5.15
CA VAL A 113 14.74 -7.42 4.34
C VAL A 113 14.12 -6.04 4.57
N LEU A 114 13.92 -5.29 3.50
CA LEU A 114 13.35 -3.94 3.51
C LEU A 114 11.91 -3.98 3.02
N GLY A 115 10.98 -4.04 3.97
CA GLY A 115 9.53 -3.95 3.76
C GLY A 115 8.97 -2.62 4.24
N THR A 116 9.69 -1.52 3.96
CA THR A 116 9.38 -0.18 4.48
C THR A 116 8.14 0.46 3.86
N GLY A 117 7.58 -0.16 2.82
CA GLY A 117 6.41 0.36 2.13
C GLY A 117 6.66 1.68 1.40
N ALA A 118 5.57 2.39 1.14
CA ALA A 118 5.58 3.72 0.54
C ALA A 118 4.95 4.74 1.49
N ARG A 119 5.47 5.96 1.49
CA ARG A 119 4.89 7.09 2.21
C ARG A 119 4.06 7.97 1.29
N LEU A 120 3.11 8.68 1.86
CA LEU A 120 2.47 9.82 1.22
C LEU A 120 3.46 11.00 1.19
N ALA A 121 3.47 11.72 0.09
CA ALA A 121 4.36 12.86 -0.16
C ALA A 121 3.55 14.10 -0.61
N PRO A 122 2.66 14.64 0.26
CA PRO A 122 1.89 15.84 -0.08
C PRO A 122 2.77 17.05 -0.41
N GLU A 123 4.00 17.06 0.08
CA GLU A 123 5.01 18.09 -0.23
C GLU A 123 5.42 18.14 -1.71
N ASP A 124 5.13 17.11 -2.49
CA ASP A 124 5.44 17.05 -3.93
C ASP A 124 4.35 17.73 -4.80
N LEU A 125 3.26 18.16 -4.22
CA LEU A 125 2.19 18.85 -4.92
C LEU A 125 1.88 20.19 -4.24
N THR A 126 2.02 21.27 -4.99
CA THR A 126 1.82 22.63 -4.49
C THR A 126 0.44 22.79 -3.83
N GLY A 127 0.40 23.37 -2.65
CA GLY A 127 -0.82 23.68 -1.92
C GLY A 127 -1.40 22.55 -1.07
N LEU A 128 -0.88 21.31 -1.15
CA LEU A 128 -1.39 20.22 -0.30
C LEU A 128 -0.96 20.37 1.16
N VAL A 129 0.29 20.78 1.43
CA VAL A 129 0.79 20.96 2.79
C VAL A 129 0.11 22.15 3.45
N GLU A 130 0.04 23.29 2.76
CA GLU A 130 -0.61 24.53 3.22
C GLU A 130 -2.11 24.37 3.39
N GLY A 131 -2.71 23.49 2.57
CA GLY A 131 -4.14 23.18 2.58
C GLY A 131 -4.53 22.00 3.44
N GLU A 132 -3.66 21.53 4.35
CA GLU A 132 -3.97 20.38 5.20
C GLU A 132 -5.29 20.58 5.95
N GLY A 133 -6.15 19.56 5.94
CA GLY A 133 -7.49 19.59 6.51
C GLY A 133 -8.59 20.14 5.60
N ARG A 134 -8.25 20.71 4.41
CA ARG A 134 -9.22 21.18 3.40
C ARG A 134 -9.30 20.25 2.17
N TRP A 135 -8.46 19.23 2.11
CA TRP A 135 -8.54 18.10 1.19
C TRP A 135 -8.55 16.80 1.99
N HIS A 136 -8.96 15.72 1.39
CA HIS A 136 -9.18 14.45 2.07
C HIS A 136 -8.55 13.30 1.30
N ASP A 137 -8.16 12.24 2.00
CA ASP A 137 -7.66 10.99 1.43
C ASP A 137 -8.30 9.78 2.14
N PHE A 138 -8.10 8.60 1.59
CA PHE A 138 -8.38 7.31 2.21
C PHE A 138 -7.15 6.38 2.17
N TYR A 139 -5.98 6.97 2.00
CA TYR A 139 -4.67 6.29 1.99
C TYR A 139 -3.98 6.34 3.37
N SER A 140 -4.59 7.03 4.31
CA SER A 140 -4.24 7.02 5.72
C SER A 140 -5.49 6.78 6.56
N LEU A 141 -5.33 6.20 7.75
CA LEU A 141 -6.47 5.98 8.67
C LEU A 141 -7.12 7.32 9.06
N ASP A 142 -6.30 8.30 9.40
CA ASP A 142 -6.73 9.62 9.81
C ASP A 142 -7.40 10.38 8.64
N GLY A 143 -6.84 10.29 7.42
CA GLY A 143 -7.44 10.83 6.21
C GLY A 143 -8.81 10.22 5.93
N ALA A 144 -8.94 8.89 6.03
CA ALA A 144 -10.21 8.20 5.83
C ALA A 144 -11.29 8.60 6.85
N LEU A 145 -10.89 8.83 8.11
CA LEU A 145 -11.79 9.32 9.15
C LEU A 145 -12.22 10.78 8.91
N ARG A 146 -11.30 11.65 8.49
CA ARG A 146 -11.63 13.03 8.08
C ARG A 146 -12.55 13.04 6.87
N LEU A 147 -12.27 12.21 5.87
CA LEU A 147 -13.11 12.06 4.67
C LEU A 147 -14.52 11.59 5.03
N ARG A 148 -14.65 10.64 5.97
CA ARG A 148 -15.94 10.21 6.49
C ARG A 148 -16.73 11.40 7.06
N ALA A 149 -16.11 12.20 7.91
CA ALA A 149 -16.77 13.35 8.49
C ALA A 149 -17.18 14.38 7.42
N ALA A 150 -16.32 14.63 6.42
CA ALA A 150 -16.62 15.55 5.33
C ALA A 150 -17.79 15.04 4.46
N LEU A 151 -17.80 13.76 4.07
CA LEU A 151 -18.89 13.17 3.31
C LEU A 151 -20.23 13.18 4.07
N HIS A 152 -20.22 12.95 5.38
CA HIS A 152 -21.44 12.98 6.17
C HIS A 152 -22.08 14.36 6.29
N ASN A 153 -21.29 15.42 6.16
CA ASN A 153 -21.74 16.82 6.17
C ASN A 153 -21.99 17.37 4.76
N PHE A 154 -21.69 16.57 3.71
CA PHE A 154 -21.88 16.97 2.32
C PHE A 154 -23.34 16.83 1.91
N ASP A 155 -23.90 17.87 1.29
CA ASP A 155 -25.32 17.95 0.89
C ASP A 155 -25.55 18.18 -0.61
N GLY A 156 -24.46 18.22 -1.39
CA GLY A 156 -24.47 18.38 -2.85
C GLY A 156 -23.31 19.24 -3.35
N GLY A 157 -23.07 19.23 -4.66
CA GLY A 157 -21.97 19.95 -5.31
C GLY A 157 -21.05 19.02 -6.10
N ARG A 158 -19.83 19.43 -6.34
CA ARG A 158 -18.84 18.67 -7.10
C ARG A 158 -17.83 18.00 -6.18
N ILE A 159 -17.76 16.67 -6.21
CA ILE A 159 -16.69 15.90 -5.60
C ILE A 159 -15.66 15.54 -6.66
N VAL A 160 -14.43 16.02 -6.47
CA VAL A 160 -13.30 15.70 -7.34
C VAL A 160 -12.47 14.61 -6.68
N ILE A 161 -12.16 13.56 -7.44
CA ILE A 161 -11.23 12.49 -7.06
C ILE A 161 -10.01 12.64 -7.97
N ALA A 162 -8.86 13.04 -7.41
CA ALA A 162 -7.67 13.35 -8.18
C ALA A 162 -6.47 12.48 -7.80
N ILE A 163 -5.68 12.09 -8.80
CA ILE A 163 -4.44 11.33 -8.62
C ILE A 163 -3.26 12.28 -8.73
N GLY A 164 -2.50 12.45 -7.65
CA GLY A 164 -1.38 13.37 -7.56
C GLY A 164 -0.08 12.90 -8.22
N GLY A 165 -0.03 11.64 -8.64
CA GLY A 165 1.16 11.10 -9.32
C GLY A 165 1.14 9.59 -9.45
N ILE A 166 2.00 9.08 -10.34
CA ILE A 166 2.22 7.64 -10.57
C ILE A 166 3.72 7.37 -10.31
N PRO A 167 4.08 6.29 -9.60
CA PRO A 167 3.22 5.25 -9.03
C PRO A 167 2.58 5.66 -7.69
N TYR A 168 1.49 5.00 -7.33
CA TYR A 168 0.83 5.11 -6.02
C TYR A 168 0.35 3.74 -5.54
N ARG A 169 0.06 3.61 -4.24
CA ARG A 169 -0.41 2.35 -3.63
C ARG A 169 -1.81 1.99 -4.11
N CYS A 170 -2.07 0.69 -4.25
CA CYS A 170 -3.38 0.14 -4.57
C CYS A 170 -4.05 0.85 -5.76
N PRO A 171 -3.52 0.69 -7.00
CA PRO A 171 -4.04 1.40 -8.16
C PRO A 171 -5.56 1.28 -8.39
N PRO A 172 -6.24 0.15 -8.08
CA PRO A 172 -7.70 0.06 -8.18
C PRO A 172 -8.48 0.98 -7.23
N ALA A 173 -7.91 1.32 -6.06
CA ALA A 173 -8.67 1.95 -4.97
C ALA A 173 -9.36 3.29 -5.33
N PRO A 174 -8.80 4.20 -6.13
CA PRO A 174 -9.52 5.42 -6.52
C PRO A 174 -10.75 5.17 -7.39
N LEU A 175 -10.69 4.19 -8.28
CA LEU A 175 -11.86 3.77 -9.08
C LEU A 175 -12.91 3.09 -8.20
N GLU A 176 -12.48 2.20 -7.30
CA GLU A 176 -13.36 1.58 -6.30
C GLU A 176 -14.06 2.66 -5.46
N PHE A 177 -13.30 3.67 -5.01
CA PHE A 177 -13.86 4.79 -4.26
C PHE A 177 -14.92 5.53 -5.07
N ALA A 178 -14.67 5.82 -6.35
CA ALA A 178 -15.62 6.51 -7.22
C ALA A 178 -16.94 5.72 -7.37
N PHE A 179 -16.87 4.41 -7.55
CA PHE A 179 -18.06 3.55 -7.67
C PHE A 179 -18.81 3.40 -6.33
N LEU A 180 -18.09 3.23 -5.22
CA LEU A 180 -18.69 3.16 -3.89
C LEU A 180 -19.33 4.49 -3.49
N LEU A 181 -18.69 5.61 -3.85
CA LEU A 181 -19.23 6.96 -3.63
C LEU A 181 -20.55 7.17 -4.40
N GLU A 182 -20.59 6.76 -5.66
CA GLU A 182 -21.81 6.86 -6.48
C GLU A 182 -22.97 6.10 -5.83
N GLU A 183 -22.75 4.85 -5.42
CA GLU A 183 -23.75 4.02 -4.73
C GLU A 183 -24.20 4.67 -3.40
N TRP A 184 -23.22 5.14 -2.60
CA TRP A 184 -23.49 5.76 -1.30
C TRP A 184 -24.31 7.05 -1.43
N LEU A 185 -23.99 7.91 -2.41
CA LEU A 185 -24.76 9.10 -2.73
C LEU A 185 -26.17 8.75 -3.19
N GLY A 186 -26.34 7.68 -3.96
CA GLY A 186 -27.63 7.15 -4.36
C GLY A 186 -28.52 6.77 -3.16
N LYS A 187 -27.95 6.00 -2.23
CA LYS A 187 -28.63 5.59 -0.97
C LYS A 187 -29.04 6.77 -0.08
N ARG A 188 -28.31 7.88 -0.18
CA ARG A 188 -28.61 9.13 0.55
C ARG A 188 -29.47 10.12 -0.21
N HIS A 189 -29.92 9.80 -1.42
CA HIS A 189 -30.67 10.69 -2.32
C HIS A 189 -29.89 11.97 -2.70
N LEU A 190 -28.56 11.92 -2.67
CA LEU A 190 -27.67 13.02 -3.03
C LEU A 190 -27.11 12.91 -4.44
N ARG A 191 -27.25 11.74 -5.12
CA ARG A 191 -26.62 11.49 -6.41
C ARG A 191 -27.00 12.52 -7.48
N GLN A 192 -28.26 12.95 -7.50
CA GLN A 192 -28.77 13.94 -8.47
C GLN A 192 -28.29 15.38 -8.19
N LYS A 193 -27.79 15.63 -7.00
CA LYS A 193 -27.23 16.93 -6.57
C LYS A 193 -25.71 16.97 -6.62
N THR A 194 -25.08 15.85 -7.01
CA THR A 194 -23.62 15.69 -6.91
C THR A 194 -23.03 15.32 -8.26
N GLU A 195 -22.08 16.12 -8.74
CA GLU A 195 -21.17 15.73 -9.80
C GLU A 195 -19.98 14.97 -9.19
N ILE A 196 -19.71 13.76 -9.66
CA ILE A 196 -18.47 13.03 -9.35
C ILE A 196 -17.54 13.22 -10.55
N HIS A 197 -16.34 13.76 -10.31
CA HIS A 197 -15.36 14.01 -11.35
C HIS A 197 -14.02 13.33 -11.00
N TYR A 198 -13.64 12.33 -11.79
CA TYR A 198 -12.41 11.55 -11.63
C TYR A 198 -11.31 12.11 -12.56
N LEU A 199 -10.17 12.54 -11.98
CA LEU A 199 -9.04 13.13 -12.70
C LEU A 199 -7.87 12.13 -12.72
N TYR A 200 -7.38 11.82 -13.92
CA TYR A 200 -6.33 10.80 -14.06
C TYR A 200 -5.16 11.30 -14.96
N PRO A 201 -3.88 11.02 -14.59
CA PRO A 201 -2.74 11.70 -15.23
C PRO A 201 -2.33 11.17 -16.60
N ILE A 202 -2.78 9.98 -17.03
CA ILE A 202 -2.44 9.43 -18.35
C ILE A 202 -3.64 9.44 -19.31
N ASN A 203 -3.45 8.94 -20.53
CA ASN A 203 -4.43 8.94 -21.62
C ASN A 203 -5.65 8.03 -21.45
N ARG A 204 -5.83 7.43 -20.29
CA ARG A 204 -6.93 6.51 -19.95
C ARG A 204 -7.20 6.55 -18.45
N VAL A 205 -8.33 6.02 -18.01
CA VAL A 205 -8.80 6.09 -16.61
C VAL A 205 -8.10 5.12 -15.64
N PHE A 206 -7.18 4.31 -16.15
CA PHE A 206 -6.39 3.36 -15.35
C PHE A 206 -5.06 3.03 -16.02
N THR A 207 -4.03 2.64 -15.27
CA THR A 207 -2.70 2.34 -15.83
C THR A 207 -2.70 1.14 -16.78
N ILE A 208 -3.50 0.13 -16.53
CA ILE A 208 -3.59 -1.08 -17.36
C ILE A 208 -4.75 -0.92 -18.36
N GLU A 209 -4.47 -1.07 -19.64
CA GLU A 209 -5.38 -0.80 -20.74
C GLU A 209 -6.67 -1.65 -20.68
N SER A 210 -6.53 -2.98 -20.52
CA SER A 210 -7.69 -3.88 -20.45
C SER A 210 -8.63 -3.58 -19.28
N VAL A 211 -8.09 -3.06 -18.17
CA VAL A 211 -8.90 -2.59 -17.03
C VAL A 211 -9.58 -1.28 -17.39
N ALA A 212 -8.87 -0.34 -18.02
CA ALA A 212 -9.46 0.93 -18.47
C ALA A 212 -10.61 0.70 -19.46
N GLU A 213 -10.44 -0.20 -20.42
CA GLU A 213 -11.49 -0.61 -21.37
C GLU A 213 -12.73 -1.18 -20.68
N MET A 214 -12.53 -1.94 -19.61
CA MET A 214 -13.64 -2.53 -18.85
C MET A 214 -14.37 -1.49 -17.98
N VAL A 215 -13.64 -0.57 -17.32
CA VAL A 215 -14.24 0.36 -16.35
C VAL A 215 -14.81 1.63 -17.00
N THR A 216 -14.28 2.08 -18.15
CA THR A 216 -14.75 3.31 -18.82
C THR A 216 -16.25 3.28 -19.13
N PRO A 217 -16.82 2.22 -19.75
CA PRO A 217 -18.26 2.14 -19.96
C PRO A 217 -19.07 2.12 -18.65
N LEU A 218 -18.50 1.65 -17.54
CA LEU A 218 -19.17 1.67 -16.25
C LEU A 218 -19.20 3.08 -15.65
N LEU A 219 -18.14 3.87 -15.80
CA LEU A 219 -18.12 5.28 -15.41
C LEU A 219 -19.18 6.05 -16.18
N ASP A 220 -19.24 5.88 -17.51
CA ASP A 220 -20.23 6.51 -18.38
C ASP A 220 -21.68 6.14 -17.99
N ALA A 221 -21.94 4.85 -17.78
CA ALA A 221 -23.27 4.36 -17.42
C ALA A 221 -23.77 4.89 -16.06
N ARG A 222 -22.85 5.27 -15.16
CA ARG A 222 -23.16 5.83 -13.83
C ARG A 222 -23.05 7.35 -13.78
N GLY A 223 -22.79 8.00 -14.92
CA GLY A 223 -22.64 9.45 -14.99
C GLY A 223 -21.48 9.97 -14.11
N ILE A 224 -20.42 9.19 -13.95
CA ILE A 224 -19.19 9.62 -13.32
C ILE A 224 -18.33 10.28 -14.39
N LYS A 225 -18.14 11.59 -14.28
CA LYS A 225 -17.29 12.35 -15.18
C LYS A 225 -15.83 11.98 -14.96
N TYR A 226 -15.03 11.96 -16.02
CA TYR A 226 -13.58 11.79 -15.91
C TYR A 226 -12.84 12.69 -16.89
N THR A 227 -11.64 13.13 -16.48
CA THR A 227 -10.68 13.82 -17.33
C THR A 227 -9.38 13.03 -17.29
N VAL A 228 -8.88 12.66 -18.45
CA VAL A 228 -7.57 12.01 -18.66
C VAL A 228 -6.52 13.04 -19.05
N PHE A 229 -5.22 12.70 -18.95
CA PHE A 229 -4.11 13.64 -19.09
C PHE A 229 -4.13 14.80 -18.08
N PHE A 230 -4.81 14.64 -16.96
CA PHE A 230 -4.81 15.64 -15.90
C PHE A 230 -3.63 15.39 -14.95
N ASN A 231 -2.47 15.98 -15.24
CA ASN A 231 -1.30 15.90 -14.37
C ASN A 231 -1.41 17.00 -13.32
N ALA A 232 -1.87 16.63 -12.11
CA ALA A 232 -2.08 17.59 -11.03
C ALA A 232 -0.77 18.33 -10.69
N ASP A 233 -0.81 19.66 -10.65
CA ASP A 233 0.31 20.56 -10.39
C ASP A 233 0.11 21.35 -9.09
N ALA A 234 -1.08 21.90 -8.88
CA ALA A 234 -1.38 22.71 -7.71
C ALA A 234 -2.81 22.53 -7.22
N VAL A 235 -2.99 22.72 -5.92
CA VAL A 235 -4.30 22.78 -5.26
C VAL A 235 -4.44 24.09 -4.51
N ASP A 236 -5.35 24.94 -4.95
CA ASP A 236 -5.76 26.14 -4.23
C ASP A 236 -6.97 25.78 -3.35
N THR A 237 -6.70 25.52 -2.08
CA THR A 237 -7.74 25.13 -1.12
C THR A 237 -8.59 26.31 -0.63
N GLU A 238 -8.17 27.55 -0.86
CA GLU A 238 -8.95 28.74 -0.53
C GLU A 238 -10.03 29.01 -1.57
N HIS A 239 -9.67 28.88 -2.86
CA HIS A 239 -10.60 29.04 -3.97
C HIS A 239 -11.23 27.71 -4.42
N GLN A 240 -10.88 26.58 -3.77
CA GLN A 240 -11.38 25.24 -4.07
C GLN A 240 -11.15 24.85 -5.54
N LEU A 241 -9.89 24.98 -6.00
CA LEU A 241 -9.48 24.75 -7.35
C LEU A 241 -8.29 23.80 -7.42
N ILE A 242 -8.33 22.81 -8.30
CA ILE A 242 -7.16 21.98 -8.66
C ILE A 242 -6.75 22.30 -10.10
N THR A 243 -5.45 22.50 -10.31
CA THR A 243 -4.87 22.88 -11.60
C THR A 243 -3.92 21.77 -12.09
N SER A 244 -3.95 21.49 -13.38
CA SER A 244 -3.00 20.57 -14.02
C SER A 244 -1.78 21.30 -14.58
N LEU A 245 -0.70 20.56 -14.86
CA LEU A 245 0.48 21.06 -15.58
C LEU A 245 0.12 21.62 -16.97
N GLU A 246 -0.93 21.11 -17.57
CA GLU A 246 -1.46 21.55 -18.86
C GLU A 246 -2.27 22.86 -18.75
N GLY A 247 -2.50 23.35 -17.53
CA GLY A 247 -3.25 24.58 -17.26
C GLY A 247 -4.76 24.40 -17.22
N GLU A 248 -5.27 23.17 -17.16
CA GLU A 248 -6.69 22.91 -16.93
C GLU A 248 -7.02 23.15 -15.46
N GLU A 249 -8.08 23.90 -15.19
CA GLU A 249 -8.57 24.21 -13.85
C GLU A 249 -9.90 23.50 -13.59
N VAL A 250 -9.99 22.79 -12.48
CA VAL A 250 -11.22 22.08 -12.06
C VAL A 250 -11.64 22.56 -10.66
N PRO A 251 -12.77 23.28 -10.55
CA PRO A 251 -13.31 23.65 -9.24
C PRO A 251 -13.95 22.45 -8.55
N TYR A 252 -13.95 22.46 -7.21
CA TYR A 252 -14.54 21.42 -6.38
C TYR A 252 -15.23 21.98 -5.14
N ASP A 253 -16.22 21.27 -4.62
CA ASP A 253 -16.79 21.51 -3.28
C ASP A 253 -16.17 20.58 -2.26
N LEU A 254 -15.72 19.38 -2.69
CA LEU A 254 -14.96 18.44 -1.89
C LEU A 254 -13.87 17.78 -2.74
N LEU A 255 -12.62 17.83 -2.28
CA LEU A 255 -11.50 17.19 -2.95
C LEU A 255 -11.09 15.92 -2.20
N VAL A 256 -11.12 14.78 -2.91
CA VAL A 256 -10.53 13.51 -2.50
C VAL A 256 -9.25 13.32 -3.29
N MET A 257 -8.12 13.48 -2.63
CA MET A 257 -6.81 13.45 -3.25
C MET A 257 -6.10 12.14 -2.96
N VAL A 258 -5.57 11.49 -3.98
CA VAL A 258 -4.51 10.49 -3.81
C VAL A 258 -3.18 11.24 -3.87
N PRO A 259 -2.55 11.56 -2.72
CA PRO A 259 -1.32 12.34 -2.73
C PRO A 259 -0.21 11.62 -3.51
N PRO A 260 0.81 12.31 -4.00
CA PRO A 260 1.99 11.67 -4.50
C PRO A 260 2.56 10.67 -3.48
N HIS A 261 3.17 9.61 -3.99
CA HIS A 261 3.81 8.58 -3.16
C HIS A 261 5.30 8.55 -3.43
N ARG A 262 6.07 8.27 -2.37
CA ARG A 262 7.52 8.06 -2.44
C ARG A 262 7.93 6.87 -1.60
N GLY A 263 9.14 6.37 -1.83
CA GLY A 263 9.80 5.43 -0.94
C GLY A 263 10.07 6.04 0.44
N ALA A 264 10.51 5.24 1.37
CA ALA A 264 10.79 5.70 2.72
C ALA A 264 12.01 6.65 2.75
N LYS A 265 11.95 7.73 3.52
CA LYS A 265 13.07 8.67 3.72
C LYS A 265 14.35 7.98 4.21
N LEU A 266 14.21 6.90 4.96
CA LEU A 266 15.32 6.06 5.40
C LEU A 266 16.13 5.49 4.22
N ILE A 267 15.46 5.10 3.15
CA ILE A 267 16.11 4.54 1.95
C ILE A 267 16.85 5.62 1.18
N GLU A 268 16.26 6.80 1.05
CA GLU A 268 16.90 7.98 0.46
C GLU A 268 18.16 8.37 1.26
N ALA A 269 18.04 8.47 2.60
CA ALA A 269 19.14 8.79 3.49
C ALA A 269 20.29 7.76 3.48
N ALA A 270 19.96 6.47 3.22
CA ALA A 270 20.95 5.41 3.06
C ALA A 270 21.64 5.40 1.68
N GLY A 271 21.18 6.23 0.74
CA GLY A 271 21.70 6.26 -0.64
C GLY A 271 21.43 4.96 -1.41
N MET A 272 20.40 4.19 -1.01
CA MET A 272 20.06 2.89 -1.61
C MET A 272 18.92 2.99 -2.64
N GLY A 273 18.17 4.08 -2.63
CA GLY A 273 17.02 4.30 -3.48
C GLY A 273 17.33 5.10 -4.73
N ASP A 274 16.37 5.11 -5.65
CA ASP A 274 16.33 6.08 -6.74
C ASP A 274 15.97 7.50 -6.21
N PRO A 275 15.90 8.53 -7.07
CA PRO A 275 15.57 9.90 -6.64
C PRO A 275 14.19 10.06 -5.97
N GLN A 276 13.31 9.07 -6.12
CA GLN A 276 11.99 9.02 -5.47
C GLN A 276 11.97 8.13 -4.22
N GLY A 277 13.12 7.54 -3.85
CA GLY A 277 13.28 6.67 -2.68
C GLY A 277 12.82 5.23 -2.89
N TRP A 278 12.53 4.80 -4.15
CA TRP A 278 12.24 3.40 -4.45
C TRP A 278 13.53 2.58 -4.52
N LEU A 279 13.50 1.37 -3.99
CA LEU A 279 14.64 0.45 -4.00
C LEU A 279 14.80 -0.22 -5.37
N PRO A 280 15.91 0.01 -6.11
CA PRO A 280 16.22 -0.72 -7.33
C PRO A 280 16.38 -2.20 -7.03
N THR A 281 15.45 -3.02 -7.54
CA THR A 281 15.28 -4.42 -7.11
C THR A 281 15.31 -5.36 -8.29
N GLN A 282 16.00 -6.49 -8.17
CA GLN A 282 15.99 -7.55 -9.18
C GLN A 282 14.60 -8.19 -9.26
N ARG A 283 14.07 -8.29 -10.47
CA ARG A 283 12.67 -8.65 -10.72
C ARG A 283 12.28 -10.06 -10.25
N ASP A 284 13.22 -10.98 -10.29
CA ASP A 284 13.01 -12.40 -10.00
C ASP A 284 13.50 -12.83 -8.63
N THR A 285 14.63 -12.29 -8.18
CA THR A 285 15.24 -12.66 -6.90
C THR A 285 14.85 -11.77 -5.74
N LEU A 286 14.33 -10.58 -6.04
CA LEU A 286 13.95 -9.55 -5.06
C LEU A 286 15.14 -9.02 -4.23
N GLN A 287 16.37 -9.22 -4.73
CA GLN A 287 17.56 -8.63 -4.15
C GLN A 287 17.69 -7.17 -4.57
N VAL A 288 18.11 -6.32 -3.64
CA VAL A 288 18.42 -4.92 -3.97
C VAL A 288 19.68 -4.86 -4.81
N ASN A 289 19.63 -4.13 -5.92
CA ASN A 289 20.76 -4.01 -6.85
C ASN A 289 22.01 -3.48 -6.13
N GLY A 290 23.12 -4.20 -6.30
CA GLY A 290 24.39 -3.87 -5.64
C GLY A 290 24.60 -4.45 -4.24
N TYR A 291 23.57 -5.07 -3.64
CA TYR A 291 23.63 -5.57 -2.26
C TYR A 291 23.15 -7.02 -2.16
N ALA A 292 24.06 -7.97 -2.28
CA ALA A 292 23.75 -9.41 -2.30
C ALA A 292 23.06 -9.95 -1.04
N HIS A 293 23.10 -9.21 0.07
CA HIS A 293 22.51 -9.62 1.35
C HIS A 293 21.27 -8.83 1.73
N VAL A 294 20.79 -7.95 0.82
CA VAL A 294 19.62 -7.11 1.06
C VAL A 294 18.53 -7.47 0.08
N PHE A 295 17.34 -7.71 0.60
CA PHE A 295 16.12 -7.97 -0.16
C PHE A 295 15.13 -6.84 0.07
N ALA A 296 14.31 -6.56 -0.92
CA ALA A 296 13.23 -5.58 -0.81
C ALA A 296 11.93 -6.16 -1.34
N LEU A 297 10.81 -5.70 -0.78
CA LEU A 297 9.48 -6.16 -1.20
C LEU A 297 8.40 -5.10 -1.04
N GLY A 298 7.29 -5.35 -1.73
CA GLY A 298 6.09 -4.53 -1.67
C GLY A 298 6.30 -3.14 -2.23
N ASP A 299 5.60 -2.19 -1.66
CA ASP A 299 5.58 -0.82 -2.17
C ASP A 299 6.93 -0.11 -2.10
N ALA A 300 7.92 -0.65 -1.39
CA ALA A 300 9.27 -0.09 -1.28
C ALA A 300 10.10 -0.24 -2.55
N THR A 301 9.77 -1.20 -3.42
CA THR A 301 10.56 -1.54 -4.62
C THR A 301 10.24 -0.64 -5.81
N ASP A 302 11.14 -0.60 -6.80
CA ASP A 302 10.91 0.01 -8.13
C ASP A 302 10.31 -0.98 -9.15
N LEU A 303 9.89 -2.16 -8.70
CA LEU A 303 9.38 -3.21 -9.59
C LEU A 303 8.17 -2.71 -10.41
N PRO A 304 8.07 -3.14 -11.70
CA PRO A 304 7.00 -2.73 -12.59
C PRO A 304 5.70 -3.52 -12.34
N VAL A 305 5.33 -3.62 -11.08
CA VAL A 305 4.09 -4.26 -10.62
C VAL A 305 3.27 -3.28 -9.78
N SER A 306 2.04 -3.65 -9.50
CA SER A 306 1.17 -2.89 -8.63
C SER A 306 1.77 -2.74 -7.23
N LYS A 307 1.90 -1.53 -6.72
CA LYS A 307 2.22 -1.29 -5.30
C LYS A 307 1.00 -1.67 -4.48
N SER A 308 1.01 -2.90 -3.95
CA SER A 308 -0.16 -3.47 -3.28
C SER A 308 0.23 -4.54 -2.26
N GLY A 309 -0.65 -4.76 -1.28
CA GLY A 309 -0.49 -5.86 -0.33
C GLY A 309 -0.44 -7.24 -1.01
N SER A 310 -1.06 -7.39 -2.18
CA SER A 310 -0.98 -8.62 -2.96
C SER A 310 0.41 -8.85 -3.54
N ALA A 311 1.03 -7.85 -4.19
CA ALA A 311 2.42 -7.97 -4.65
C ALA A 311 3.34 -8.33 -3.48
N ALA A 312 3.26 -7.58 -2.38
CA ALA A 312 4.05 -7.85 -1.18
C ALA A 312 3.84 -9.27 -0.62
N HIS A 313 2.63 -9.84 -0.75
CA HIS A 313 2.31 -11.19 -0.31
C HIS A 313 3.06 -12.26 -1.14
N PHE A 314 3.03 -12.18 -2.46
CA PHE A 314 3.72 -13.13 -3.33
C PHE A 314 5.24 -12.96 -3.25
N GLU A 315 5.74 -11.73 -3.23
CA GLU A 315 7.16 -11.41 -3.05
C GLU A 315 7.70 -11.95 -1.73
N ALA A 316 6.93 -11.83 -0.64
CA ALA A 316 7.35 -12.29 0.68
C ALA A 316 7.62 -13.80 0.73
N LYS A 317 6.84 -14.60 0.00
CA LYS A 317 7.06 -16.06 -0.10
C LYS A 317 8.39 -16.36 -0.77
N VAL A 318 8.67 -15.67 -1.88
CA VAL A 318 9.93 -15.83 -2.62
C VAL A 318 11.12 -15.48 -1.74
N ILE A 319 11.10 -14.31 -1.09
CA ILE A 319 12.18 -13.89 -0.19
C ILE A 319 12.37 -14.89 0.96
N ALA A 320 11.28 -15.32 1.60
CA ALA A 320 11.36 -16.28 2.70
C ALA A 320 12.01 -17.60 2.27
N HIS A 321 11.63 -18.17 1.13
CA HIS A 321 12.22 -19.40 0.61
C HIS A 321 13.68 -19.22 0.22
N ARG A 322 14.05 -18.08 -0.38
CA ARG A 322 15.46 -17.76 -0.69
C ARG A 322 16.30 -17.64 0.58
N LEU A 323 15.80 -16.95 1.60
CA LEU A 323 16.49 -16.81 2.89
C LEU A 323 16.69 -18.18 3.57
N ILE A 324 15.67 -19.04 3.54
CA ILE A 324 15.76 -20.40 4.09
C ILE A 324 16.87 -21.20 3.39
N ALA A 325 16.91 -21.17 2.05
CA ALA A 325 17.94 -21.83 1.28
C ALA A 325 19.34 -21.29 1.60
N LEU A 326 19.50 -19.96 1.64
CA LEU A 326 20.76 -19.29 1.97
C LEU A 326 21.28 -19.64 3.37
N VAL A 327 20.40 -19.66 4.38
CA VAL A 327 20.76 -20.03 5.76
C VAL A 327 21.20 -21.50 5.84
N ARG A 328 20.59 -22.37 5.05
CA ARG A 328 20.95 -23.79 4.98
C ARG A 328 22.16 -24.11 4.11
N GLY A 329 22.68 -23.11 3.39
CA GLY A 329 23.76 -23.34 2.41
C GLY A 329 23.28 -24.08 1.15
N GLU A 330 21.99 -24.02 0.86
CA GLU A 330 21.36 -24.58 -0.33
C GLU A 330 21.35 -23.55 -1.48
N ASP A 331 21.18 -23.99 -2.73
CA ASP A 331 21.05 -23.07 -3.87
C ASP A 331 19.71 -22.30 -3.80
N PRO A 332 19.75 -20.97 -3.65
CA PRO A 332 18.52 -20.17 -3.60
C PRO A 332 17.83 -20.02 -4.95
N ASN A 333 18.45 -20.43 -6.08
CA ASN A 333 17.94 -20.26 -7.44
C ASN A 333 17.16 -21.46 -7.96
N ILE A 334 16.67 -22.31 -7.07
CA ILE A 334 15.79 -23.43 -7.48
C ILE A 334 14.40 -22.92 -7.89
N LYS A 335 13.69 -23.73 -8.67
CA LYS A 335 12.30 -23.47 -9.09
C LYS A 335 11.42 -23.16 -7.85
N ASN A 336 10.60 -22.14 -7.92
CA ASN A 336 9.71 -21.59 -6.89
C ASN A 336 10.38 -20.57 -5.92
N ASN A 337 11.67 -20.27 -6.09
CA ASN A 337 12.33 -19.19 -5.37
C ASN A 337 12.53 -17.95 -6.26
N THR A 338 11.69 -17.80 -7.27
CA THR A 338 11.70 -16.66 -8.21
C THR A 338 10.31 -16.04 -8.28
N TYR A 339 10.27 -14.72 -8.34
CA TYR A 339 9.06 -13.95 -8.51
C TYR A 339 8.84 -13.66 -10.00
N ASP A 340 7.64 -13.86 -10.49
CA ASP A 340 7.28 -13.65 -11.91
C ASP A 340 6.40 -12.41 -12.11
N GLY A 341 6.19 -11.61 -11.05
CA GLY A 341 5.33 -10.44 -11.09
C GLY A 341 3.87 -10.73 -10.74
N GLU A 342 3.58 -11.88 -10.13
CA GLU A 342 2.21 -12.28 -9.76
C GLU A 342 1.55 -11.26 -8.83
N VAL A 343 0.37 -10.82 -9.24
CA VAL A 343 -0.52 -9.93 -8.48
C VAL A 343 -1.95 -10.39 -8.64
N MET A 344 -2.69 -10.41 -7.54
CA MET A 344 -4.14 -10.63 -7.53
C MET A 344 -4.83 -9.52 -6.75
N CYS A 345 -5.65 -8.73 -7.42
CA CYS A 345 -6.43 -7.68 -6.80
C CYS A 345 -7.92 -7.83 -7.11
N PHE A 346 -8.77 -7.30 -6.25
CA PHE A 346 -10.16 -7.07 -6.56
C PHE A 346 -10.37 -5.60 -6.93
N LEU A 347 -11.36 -5.34 -7.77
CA LEU A 347 -11.86 -4.00 -8.06
C LEU A 347 -13.37 -3.98 -7.83
N GLU A 348 -13.80 -3.30 -6.75
CA GLU A 348 -15.22 -3.06 -6.45
C GLU A 348 -15.80 -2.10 -7.48
N THR A 349 -16.96 -2.45 -8.00
CA THR A 349 -17.68 -1.57 -8.91
C THR A 349 -18.97 -1.03 -8.31
N GLY A 350 -19.17 -1.18 -7.00
CA GLY A 350 -20.41 -0.80 -6.29
C GLY A 350 -21.60 -1.72 -6.63
N HIS A 351 -22.73 -1.49 -6.01
CA HIS A 351 -23.97 -2.25 -6.21
C HIS A 351 -23.78 -3.77 -6.03
N ASN A 352 -23.00 -4.15 -5.01
CA ASN A 352 -22.62 -5.53 -4.70
C ASN A 352 -21.95 -6.26 -5.88
N ALA A 353 -21.16 -5.57 -6.68
CA ALA A 353 -20.41 -6.17 -7.78
C ALA A 353 -18.93 -5.78 -7.71
N ALA A 354 -18.08 -6.74 -8.03
CA ALA A 354 -16.62 -6.56 -8.16
C ALA A 354 -16.09 -7.37 -9.33
N THR A 355 -14.88 -7.10 -9.74
CA THR A 355 -14.09 -7.95 -10.64
C THR A 355 -12.76 -8.32 -9.99
N GLN A 356 -12.09 -9.32 -10.56
CA GLN A 356 -10.77 -9.77 -10.14
C GLN A 356 -9.74 -9.41 -11.20
N LEU A 357 -8.58 -8.92 -10.77
CA LEU A 357 -7.43 -8.59 -11.60
C LEU A 357 -6.31 -9.56 -11.22
N VAL A 358 -5.99 -10.48 -12.10
CA VAL A 358 -4.86 -11.43 -11.96
C VAL A 358 -3.91 -11.20 -13.11
N PHE A 359 -2.64 -10.94 -12.81
CA PHE A 359 -1.62 -10.66 -13.81
C PHE A 359 -0.22 -10.92 -13.26
N ASN A 360 0.75 -10.99 -14.17
CA ASN A 360 2.17 -11.04 -13.88
C ASN A 360 2.96 -10.23 -14.91
N TYR A 361 4.30 -10.36 -14.94
CA TYR A 361 5.15 -9.62 -15.88
C TYR A 361 4.85 -9.89 -17.35
N GLU A 362 4.38 -11.10 -17.70
CA GLU A 362 4.19 -11.53 -19.08
C GLU A 362 2.72 -11.46 -19.51
N HIS A 363 1.80 -11.58 -18.56
CA HIS A 363 0.38 -11.69 -18.83
C HIS A 363 -0.39 -10.52 -18.19
N PRO A 364 -0.81 -9.51 -18.98
CA PRO A 364 -1.68 -8.45 -18.47
C PRO A 364 -3.03 -9.02 -18.04
N PRO A 365 -3.72 -8.39 -17.08
CA PRO A 365 -5.01 -8.86 -16.60
C PRO A 365 -6.06 -8.83 -17.72
N GLN A 366 -6.90 -9.86 -17.73
CA GLN A 366 -8.13 -9.89 -18.52
C GLN A 366 -9.31 -9.90 -17.54
N PRO A 367 -9.75 -8.73 -17.06
CA PRO A 367 -10.73 -8.67 -15.99
C PRO A 367 -12.06 -9.28 -16.45
N PRO A 368 -12.62 -10.24 -15.71
CA PRO A 368 -13.96 -10.73 -15.99
C PRO A 368 -15.00 -9.62 -15.76
N ARG A 369 -16.19 -9.80 -16.30
CA ARG A 369 -17.29 -8.85 -16.04
C ARG A 369 -17.58 -8.78 -14.54
N PRO A 370 -17.77 -7.57 -13.98
CA PRO A 370 -18.11 -7.42 -12.59
C PRO A 370 -19.36 -8.24 -12.20
N SER A 371 -19.29 -8.92 -11.07
CA SER A 371 -20.37 -9.79 -10.61
C SER A 371 -20.48 -9.83 -9.09
N PRO A 372 -21.64 -10.25 -8.55
CA PRO A 372 -21.82 -10.48 -7.12
C PRO A 372 -20.91 -11.57 -6.56
N PHE A 373 -20.46 -12.50 -7.39
CA PHE A 373 -19.55 -13.57 -6.99
C PHE A 373 -18.21 -12.99 -6.52
N TYR A 374 -17.55 -12.13 -7.33
CA TYR A 374 -16.27 -11.51 -6.96
C TYR A 374 -16.41 -10.53 -5.78
N HIS A 375 -17.56 -9.86 -5.66
CA HIS A 375 -17.86 -9.06 -4.48
C HIS A 375 -17.89 -9.94 -3.21
N MET A 376 -18.57 -11.08 -3.26
CA MET A 376 -18.61 -12.03 -2.14
C MET A 376 -17.21 -12.57 -1.81
N GLU A 377 -16.41 -12.94 -2.80
CA GLU A 377 -15.02 -13.38 -2.60
C GLU A 377 -14.19 -12.30 -1.88
N LYS A 378 -14.29 -11.06 -2.32
CA LYS A 378 -13.62 -9.92 -1.67
C LYS A 378 -14.05 -9.75 -0.22
N GLN A 379 -15.36 -9.87 0.06
CA GLN A 379 -15.88 -9.76 1.42
C GLN A 379 -15.40 -10.93 2.32
N LEU A 380 -15.32 -12.13 1.78
CA LEU A 380 -14.75 -13.29 2.48
C LEU A 380 -13.25 -13.08 2.76
N PHE A 381 -12.50 -12.61 1.77
CA PHE A 381 -11.08 -12.28 1.94
C PHE A 381 -10.88 -11.23 3.03
N ASN A 382 -11.63 -10.14 3.04
CA ASN A 382 -11.57 -9.08 4.05
C ASN A 382 -11.75 -9.65 5.48
N ARG A 383 -12.68 -10.60 5.66
CA ARG A 383 -12.94 -11.24 6.96
C ARG A 383 -11.88 -12.26 7.35
N ALA A 384 -11.34 -12.96 6.36
CA ALA A 384 -10.33 -14.00 6.58
C ALA A 384 -8.92 -13.46 6.72
N TYR A 385 -8.65 -12.21 6.30
CA TYR A 385 -7.33 -11.61 6.19
C TYR A 385 -6.39 -11.95 7.35
N TRP A 386 -6.84 -11.67 8.58
CA TRP A 386 -6.01 -11.85 9.78
C TRP A 386 -5.60 -13.31 10.05
N HIS A 387 -6.31 -14.25 9.48
CA HIS A 387 -6.10 -15.68 9.70
C HIS A 387 -5.31 -16.34 8.58
N ILE A 388 -5.25 -15.74 7.41
CA ILE A 388 -4.64 -16.36 6.23
C ILE A 388 -3.42 -15.60 5.69
N VAL A 389 -3.46 -14.26 5.66
CA VAL A 389 -2.40 -13.46 5.04
C VAL A 389 -1.19 -13.27 5.96
N PRO A 390 -1.30 -12.65 7.16
CA PRO A 390 -0.13 -12.46 8.03
C PRO A 390 0.58 -13.76 8.40
N PRO A 391 -0.13 -14.88 8.62
CA PRO A 391 0.55 -16.17 8.84
C PRO A 391 1.30 -16.71 7.60
N GLY A 392 1.05 -16.18 6.40
CA GLY A 392 1.62 -16.71 5.15
C GLY A 392 1.13 -18.13 4.83
N LEU A 393 -0.19 -18.36 4.98
CA LEU A 393 -0.82 -19.68 4.73
C LEU A 393 -1.39 -19.81 3.30
N VAL A 394 -1.57 -18.72 2.59
CA VAL A 394 -2.09 -18.61 1.22
C VAL A 394 -1.10 -17.94 0.30
#